data_8740bb973bd70d5430fbfdf40191dc9e
#
_entry.id   8740bb973bd70d5430fbfdf40191dc9e
#
_cell.length_a   1.000
_cell.length_b   1.000
_cell.length_c   1.000
_cell.angle_alpha   90.00
_cell.angle_beta   90.00
_cell.angle_gamma   90.00
#
_symmetry.space_group_name_H-M   'P 1'
#
loop_
_entity.id
_entity.type
_entity.pdbx_description
1 polymer ?
#
loop_
_entity_poly.entity_id
_entity_poly.type
_entity_poly.pdbx_seq_one_letter_code
_entity_poly.pdbx_strand_id
1 'polypeptide(L)'
;PIGLIYFNKVDKDTFEVLDGQQRITSIGRFKADKFAIKDENGMPQHFSGLSPEKRAKIENTRLTIYECEGEETDIMNWFETINIVGIPLNEQEKNNAVYYGPFVTLAKEEFSNNQNAHIQKWSAYIRGSANRQDFLHTALEWISGGDIRGYMSKHRKDQDIKELKTYFNGVIDWVSSTFIDVENEMCGLEWGRLYEEYHKKSYNPTKISKQVRELYGDPFVKNRKGIFEYILGGSIDYKLLDVRVFDDAAKKTVYKEQTTKAEKKKVSNCSHCAIGHEANKDKIWKLDEMEADHVAAWSKGGATSVKNCEMLCKTHNRAKGNR
;
A
#
# COMPACT_ATOMS: atom_id res chain seq x y z
N PRO A 1 27.63 28.25 -4.47
CA PRO A 1 28.36 27.04 -4.07
C PRO A 1 27.67 25.81 -4.66
N ILE A 2 28.46 24.91 -5.29
CA ILE A 2 27.90 23.69 -5.94
C ILE A 2 27.52 22.62 -4.87
N GLY A 3 27.97 22.82 -3.64
CA GLY A 3 27.81 21.86 -2.56
C GLY A 3 28.87 20.73 -2.58
N LEU A 4 28.82 19.91 -1.54
CA LEU A 4 29.74 18.78 -1.40
C LEU A 4 29.28 17.59 -2.25
N ILE A 5 30.25 16.79 -2.71
CA ILE A 5 30.02 15.54 -3.42
C ILE A 5 30.64 14.43 -2.58
N TYR A 6 29.98 13.30 -2.47
CA TYR A 6 30.45 12.19 -1.67
C TYR A 6 30.61 10.95 -2.54
N PHE A 7 31.83 10.36 -2.48
CA PHE A 7 32.18 9.14 -3.16
C PHE A 7 32.49 8.03 -2.17
N ASN A 8 32.02 6.82 -2.48
CA ASN A 8 32.48 5.60 -1.84
C ASN A 8 33.64 5.03 -2.67
N LYS A 9 34.76 4.78 -2.04
CA LYS A 9 35.92 4.14 -2.69
C LYS A 9 35.73 2.62 -2.67
N VAL A 10 35.45 2.06 -3.83
CA VAL A 10 35.19 0.62 -4.00
C VAL A 10 36.51 -0.14 -4.25
N ASP A 11 37.44 0.49 -4.96
CA ASP A 11 38.75 -0.07 -5.27
C ASP A 11 39.74 1.09 -5.47
N LYS A 12 41.04 0.76 -5.74
CA LYS A 12 42.14 1.72 -5.81
C LYS A 12 41.85 2.97 -6.65
N ASP A 13 41.17 2.77 -7.79
CA ASP A 13 40.85 3.85 -8.74
C ASP A 13 39.34 3.85 -9.14
N THR A 14 38.50 3.16 -8.36
CA THR A 14 37.07 3.04 -8.65
C THR A 14 36.26 3.63 -7.52
N PHE A 15 35.35 4.56 -7.89
CA PHE A 15 34.51 5.29 -6.95
C PHE A 15 33.05 5.17 -7.35
N GLU A 16 32.20 5.00 -6.38
CA GLU A 16 30.75 5.11 -6.50
C GLU A 16 30.27 6.44 -5.94
N VAL A 17 29.33 7.09 -6.62
CA VAL A 17 28.77 8.35 -6.14
C VAL A 17 27.70 8.09 -5.10
N LEU A 18 27.95 8.44 -3.85
CA LEU A 18 26.98 8.37 -2.77
C LEU A 18 26.00 9.54 -2.82
N ASP A 19 26.52 10.80 -2.93
CA ASP A 19 25.71 11.98 -3.14
C ASP A 19 26.36 12.93 -4.16
N GLY A 20 25.52 13.72 -4.83
CA GLY A 20 25.93 14.65 -5.88
C GLY A 20 25.78 14.12 -7.31
N GLN A 21 25.22 12.93 -7.53
CA GLN A 21 25.01 12.34 -8.85
C GLN A 21 24.27 13.31 -9.79
N GLN A 22 23.18 13.94 -9.33
CA GLN A 22 22.43 14.90 -10.15
C GLN A 22 23.28 16.12 -10.51
N ARG A 23 24.11 16.61 -9.58
CA ARG A 23 25.03 17.75 -9.80
C ARG A 23 26.07 17.42 -10.85
N ILE A 24 26.75 16.28 -10.71
CA ILE A 24 27.74 15.80 -11.69
C ILE A 24 27.11 15.57 -13.06
N THR A 25 25.96 14.89 -13.09
CA THR A 25 25.23 14.59 -14.32
C THR A 25 24.77 15.87 -15.02
N SER A 26 24.26 16.86 -14.27
CA SER A 26 23.82 18.15 -14.83
C SER A 26 24.99 18.91 -15.43
N ILE A 27 26.13 18.96 -14.74
CA ILE A 27 27.34 19.62 -15.25
C ILE A 27 27.82 18.91 -16.53
N GLY A 28 27.91 17.58 -16.51
CA GLY A 28 28.35 16.79 -17.68
C GLY A 28 27.40 16.95 -18.87
N ARG A 29 26.09 16.90 -18.64
CA ARG A 29 25.08 17.09 -19.71
C ARG A 29 25.11 18.51 -20.27
N PHE A 30 25.32 19.54 -19.42
CA PHE A 30 25.47 20.91 -19.89
C PHE A 30 26.73 21.07 -20.75
N LYS A 31 27.89 20.56 -20.32
CA LYS A 31 29.11 20.54 -21.11
C LYS A 31 28.97 19.81 -22.46
N ALA A 32 28.11 18.78 -22.50
CA ALA A 32 27.79 18.02 -23.70
C ALA A 32 26.66 18.65 -24.54
N ASP A 33 26.29 19.92 -24.29
CA ASP A 33 25.23 20.66 -24.99
C ASP A 33 23.85 19.95 -24.99
N LYS A 34 23.55 19.14 -23.98
CA LYS A 34 22.28 18.38 -23.91
C LYS A 34 21.09 19.23 -23.45
N PHE A 35 21.34 20.42 -22.89
CA PHE A 35 20.33 21.40 -22.53
C PHE A 35 20.96 22.80 -22.45
N ALA A 36 20.08 23.82 -22.49
CA ALA A 36 20.47 25.24 -22.35
C ALA A 36 20.11 25.75 -20.96
N ILE A 37 20.90 26.70 -20.44
CA ILE A 37 20.57 27.53 -19.28
C ILE A 37 20.12 28.91 -19.74
N LYS A 38 19.28 29.61 -18.95
CA LYS A 38 18.92 31.00 -19.26
C LYS A 38 20.01 31.92 -18.77
N ASP A 39 20.39 32.89 -19.64
CA ASP A 39 21.27 33.97 -19.24
C ASP A 39 20.52 35.07 -18.45
N GLU A 40 21.20 36.16 -18.12
CA GLU A 40 20.66 37.28 -17.37
C GLU A 40 19.47 38.00 -18.08
N ASN A 41 19.36 37.81 -19.40
CA ASN A 41 18.29 38.32 -20.24
C ASN A 41 17.18 37.29 -20.49
N GLY A 42 17.26 36.11 -19.88
CA GLY A 42 16.32 35.03 -20.08
C GLY A 42 16.52 34.22 -21.38
N MET A 43 17.57 34.50 -22.14
CA MET A 43 17.86 33.82 -23.42
C MET A 43 18.53 32.45 -23.17
N PRO A 44 18.13 31.38 -23.91
CA PRO A 44 18.73 30.06 -23.74
C PRO A 44 20.19 30.06 -24.28
N GLN A 45 21.11 29.60 -23.44
CA GLN A 45 22.53 29.50 -23.74
C GLN A 45 22.99 28.03 -23.58
N HIS A 46 23.50 27.46 -24.65
CA HIS A 46 24.21 26.16 -24.60
C HIS A 46 25.67 26.41 -24.20
N PHE A 47 26.35 25.36 -23.71
CA PHE A 47 27.75 25.47 -23.29
C PHE A 47 28.65 25.91 -24.45
N SER A 48 28.46 25.37 -25.65
CA SER A 48 29.19 25.74 -26.84
C SER A 48 29.00 27.23 -27.26
N GLY A 49 27.84 27.81 -26.96
CA GLY A 49 27.49 29.20 -27.23
C GLY A 49 28.03 30.21 -26.20
N LEU A 50 28.62 29.75 -25.09
CA LEU A 50 29.19 30.63 -24.06
C LEU A 50 30.51 31.24 -24.54
N SER A 51 30.83 32.45 -24.05
CA SER A 51 32.14 33.05 -24.30
C SER A 51 33.28 32.17 -23.78
N PRO A 52 34.48 32.25 -24.38
CA PRO A 52 35.64 31.48 -23.93
C PRO A 52 35.93 31.65 -22.43
N GLU A 53 35.75 32.84 -21.89
CA GLU A 53 35.94 33.14 -20.47
C GLU A 53 34.94 32.42 -19.58
N LYS A 54 33.65 32.40 -19.97
CA LYS A 54 32.60 31.68 -19.21
C LYS A 54 32.82 30.18 -19.27
N ARG A 55 33.21 29.64 -20.42
CA ARG A 55 33.57 28.21 -20.56
C ARG A 55 34.74 27.84 -19.66
N ALA A 56 35.83 28.63 -19.74
CA ALA A 56 37.02 28.41 -18.91
C ALA A 56 36.69 28.50 -17.41
N LYS A 57 35.81 29.42 -17.00
CA LYS A 57 35.36 29.46 -15.59
C LYS A 57 34.65 28.21 -15.14
N ILE A 58 33.78 27.67 -15.97
CA ILE A 58 33.07 26.41 -15.65
C ILE A 58 34.06 25.25 -15.59
N GLU A 59 34.95 25.15 -16.59
CA GLU A 59 35.93 24.04 -16.69
C GLU A 59 36.96 24.03 -15.56
N ASN A 60 37.36 25.18 -15.10
CA ASN A 60 38.32 25.33 -14.01
C ASN A 60 37.68 25.41 -12.63
N THR A 61 36.34 25.28 -12.52
CA THR A 61 35.66 25.24 -11.22
C THR A 61 36.02 23.94 -10.49
N ARG A 62 36.60 24.12 -9.29
CA ARG A 62 36.93 22.98 -8.41
C ARG A 62 35.69 22.49 -7.67
N LEU A 63 35.49 21.20 -7.66
CA LEU A 63 34.47 20.53 -6.87
C LEU A 63 35.11 20.00 -5.58
N THR A 64 34.43 20.16 -4.45
CA THR A 64 34.87 19.54 -3.20
C THR A 64 34.27 18.15 -3.10
N ILE A 65 35.15 17.15 -3.05
CA ILE A 65 34.74 15.75 -3.00
C ILE A 65 35.24 15.17 -1.65
N TYR A 66 34.33 14.47 -0.97
CA TYR A 66 34.68 13.62 0.17
C TYR A 66 34.75 12.18 -0.31
N GLU A 67 35.88 11.55 -0.08
CA GLU A 67 36.06 10.11 -0.31
C GLU A 67 35.78 9.39 1.00
N CYS A 68 34.83 8.45 0.96
CA CYS A 68 34.44 7.61 2.08
C CYS A 68 35.09 6.23 1.91
N GLU A 69 35.73 5.75 2.96
CA GLU A 69 36.28 4.40 3.04
C GLU A 69 35.77 3.74 4.32
N GLY A 70 35.36 2.47 4.27
CA GLY A 70 34.88 1.72 5.44
C GLY A 70 34.01 0.55 5.07
N GLU A 71 33.49 -0.12 6.07
CA GLU A 71 32.50 -1.17 5.89
C GLU A 71 31.19 -0.59 5.34
N GLU A 72 30.50 -1.35 4.50
CA GLU A 72 29.26 -0.94 3.82
C GLU A 72 28.19 -0.42 4.81
N THR A 73 28.08 -1.07 5.97
CA THR A 73 27.17 -0.68 7.05
C THR A 73 27.51 0.66 7.69
N ASP A 74 28.80 0.97 7.84
CA ASP A 74 29.24 2.23 8.44
C ASP A 74 29.02 3.39 7.47
N ILE A 75 29.30 3.18 6.19
CA ILE A 75 29.02 4.16 5.13
C ILE A 75 27.54 4.44 5.04
N MET A 76 26.69 3.42 5.20
CA MET A 76 25.22 3.58 5.24
C MET A 76 24.75 4.46 6.40
N ASN A 77 25.15 4.11 7.62
CA ASN A 77 24.75 4.82 8.83
C ASN A 77 25.18 6.30 8.76
N TRP A 78 26.38 6.52 8.26
CA TRP A 78 26.89 7.87 8.02
C TRP A 78 26.10 8.62 6.95
N PHE A 79 25.80 7.97 5.81
CA PHE A 79 25.00 8.57 4.73
C PHE A 79 23.56 8.91 5.17
N GLU A 80 22.95 8.07 5.99
CA GLU A 80 21.65 8.39 6.62
C GLU A 80 21.76 9.64 7.49
N THR A 81 22.83 9.78 8.25
CA THR A 81 23.05 10.92 9.14
C THR A 81 23.21 12.24 8.41
N ILE A 82 23.97 12.28 7.31
CA ILE A 82 24.20 13.55 6.57
C ILE A 82 23.00 14.00 5.75
N ASN A 83 22.10 13.08 5.36
CA ASN A 83 20.88 13.40 4.60
C ASN A 83 19.75 13.99 5.46
N ILE A 84 19.94 14.16 6.77
CA ILE A 84 18.97 14.80 7.67
C ILE A 84 18.76 16.31 7.34
N VAL A 85 19.69 16.95 6.64
CA VAL A 85 19.69 18.40 6.35
C VAL A 85 19.20 18.70 4.93
N GLY A 86 18.06 18.17 4.51
CA GLY A 86 17.51 18.43 3.18
C GLY A 86 16.10 17.87 3.02
N ILE A 87 15.67 17.64 1.78
CA ILE A 87 14.51 16.77 1.56
C ILE A 87 14.98 15.35 1.89
N PRO A 88 14.48 14.74 2.97
CA PRO A 88 14.98 13.44 3.39
C PRO A 88 14.71 12.40 2.29
N LEU A 89 15.73 11.60 2.00
CA LEU A 89 15.57 10.43 1.14
C LEU A 89 14.58 9.47 1.79
N ASN A 90 13.68 8.91 0.98
CA ASN A 90 12.85 7.83 1.44
C ASN A 90 13.66 6.51 1.55
N GLU A 91 13.08 5.49 2.19
CA GLU A 91 13.78 4.23 2.43
C GLU A 91 14.27 3.57 1.14
N GLN A 92 13.51 3.65 0.04
CA GLN A 92 13.94 3.05 -1.22
C GLN A 92 15.07 3.84 -1.87
N GLU A 93 15.07 5.16 -1.78
CA GLU A 93 16.16 6.01 -2.28
C GLU A 93 17.47 5.70 -1.55
N LYS A 94 17.40 5.45 -0.23
CA LYS A 94 18.55 5.01 0.58
C LYS A 94 19.02 3.62 0.15
N ASN A 95 18.11 2.66 0.05
CA ASN A 95 18.46 1.30 -0.38
C ASN A 95 19.09 1.29 -1.78
N ASN A 96 18.62 2.14 -2.70
CA ASN A 96 19.22 2.26 -4.04
C ASN A 96 20.67 2.77 -4.00
N ALA A 97 21.01 3.62 -3.06
CA ALA A 97 22.37 4.11 -2.88
C ALA A 97 23.28 3.02 -2.31
N VAL A 98 22.79 2.29 -1.31
CA VAL A 98 23.50 1.22 -0.61
C VAL A 98 23.79 0.02 -1.51
N TYR A 99 22.77 -0.48 -2.16
CA TYR A 99 22.84 -1.66 -3.00
C TYR A 99 23.06 -1.31 -4.47
N TYR A 100 23.72 -0.15 -4.73
CA TYR A 100 24.02 0.28 -6.09
C TYR A 100 24.73 -0.83 -6.89
N GLY A 101 24.29 -1.03 -8.13
CA GLY A 101 24.82 -2.06 -9.02
C GLY A 101 23.98 -2.19 -10.30
N PRO A 102 24.34 -3.13 -11.19
CA PRO A 102 23.61 -3.34 -12.44
C PRO A 102 22.11 -3.60 -12.21
N PHE A 103 21.77 -4.43 -11.23
CA PHE A 103 20.39 -4.72 -10.87
C PHE A 103 19.58 -3.46 -10.54
N VAL A 104 20.08 -2.62 -9.62
CA VAL A 104 19.38 -1.40 -9.21
C VAL A 104 19.26 -0.42 -10.37
N THR A 105 20.27 -0.31 -11.22
CA THR A 105 20.22 0.56 -12.40
C THR A 105 19.10 0.16 -13.33
N LEU A 106 19.01 -1.12 -13.69
CA LEU A 106 17.96 -1.66 -14.55
C LEU A 106 16.56 -1.57 -13.89
N ALA A 107 16.48 -1.85 -12.59
CA ALA A 107 15.22 -1.74 -11.84
C ALA A 107 14.70 -0.30 -11.80
N LYS A 108 15.57 0.70 -11.64
CA LYS A 108 15.20 2.12 -11.73
C LYS A 108 14.74 2.50 -13.15
N GLU A 109 15.39 2.02 -14.20
CA GLU A 109 14.96 2.28 -15.57
C GLU A 109 13.54 1.76 -15.84
N GLU A 110 13.19 0.61 -15.31
CA GLU A 110 11.85 0.03 -15.47
C GLU A 110 10.81 0.72 -14.56
N PHE A 111 11.06 0.80 -13.26
CA PHE A 111 10.04 1.16 -12.27
C PHE A 111 10.04 2.64 -11.88
N SER A 112 11.10 3.39 -12.16
CA SER A 112 11.21 4.80 -11.74
C SER A 112 11.18 5.78 -12.91
N ASN A 113 10.84 5.31 -14.09
CA ASN A 113 10.74 6.13 -15.30
C ASN A 113 9.29 6.54 -15.54
N ASN A 114 8.96 7.81 -15.32
CA ASN A 114 7.60 8.36 -15.55
C ASN A 114 7.12 8.25 -16.99
N GLN A 115 8.00 8.00 -17.95
CA GLN A 115 7.64 7.82 -19.35
C GLN A 115 7.34 6.34 -19.70
N ASN A 116 7.45 5.43 -18.73
CA ASN A 116 7.10 4.04 -18.94
C ASN A 116 5.59 3.94 -19.24
N ALA A 117 5.24 3.34 -20.38
CA ALA A 117 3.85 3.19 -20.83
C ALA A 117 2.96 2.41 -19.85
N HIS A 118 3.56 1.60 -18.98
CA HIS A 118 2.84 0.80 -17.99
C HIS A 118 2.49 1.55 -16.70
N ILE A 119 3.07 2.73 -16.45
CA ILE A 119 2.85 3.51 -15.23
C ILE A 119 1.36 3.80 -15.00
N GLN A 120 0.61 4.12 -16.03
CA GLN A 120 -0.82 4.39 -15.90
C GLN A 120 -1.59 3.15 -15.39
N LYS A 121 -1.27 1.96 -15.90
CA LYS A 121 -1.86 0.69 -15.43
C LYS A 121 -1.46 0.42 -13.98
N TRP A 122 -0.18 0.61 -13.64
CA TRP A 122 0.32 0.35 -12.29
C TRP A 122 -0.25 1.30 -11.24
N SER A 123 -0.45 2.56 -11.58
CA SER A 123 -1.03 3.59 -10.70
C SER A 123 -2.44 3.29 -10.22
N ALA A 124 -3.16 2.41 -10.92
CA ALA A 124 -4.47 1.92 -10.46
C ALA A 124 -4.37 1.06 -9.19
N TYR A 125 -3.23 0.42 -8.96
CA TYR A 125 -3.01 -0.55 -7.90
C TYR A 125 -1.96 -0.13 -6.88
N ILE A 126 -1.01 0.73 -7.27
CA ILE A 126 0.12 1.16 -6.45
C ILE A 126 0.00 2.65 -6.15
N ARG A 127 0.17 2.99 -4.89
CA ARG A 127 0.22 4.39 -4.43
C ARG A 127 1.62 4.96 -4.58
N GLY A 128 1.70 6.25 -4.90
CA GLY A 128 2.96 6.98 -4.91
C GLY A 128 3.38 7.44 -6.30
N SER A 129 4.65 7.71 -6.47
CA SER A 129 5.26 8.28 -7.67
C SER A 129 6.51 7.53 -8.10
N ALA A 130 6.65 7.27 -9.41
CA ALA A 130 7.83 6.64 -9.96
C ALA A 130 9.11 7.43 -9.62
N ASN A 131 9.07 8.76 -9.68
CA ASN A 131 10.21 9.62 -9.34
C ASN A 131 10.68 9.48 -7.89
N ARG A 132 9.77 9.14 -6.96
CA ARG A 132 10.07 8.89 -5.55
C ARG A 132 10.37 7.42 -5.28
N GLN A 133 10.58 6.62 -6.31
CA GLN A 133 10.90 5.20 -6.23
C GLN A 133 9.80 4.31 -5.63
N ASP A 134 8.55 4.83 -5.49
CA ASP A 134 7.49 4.11 -4.79
C ASP A 134 7.07 2.83 -5.54
N PHE A 135 7.09 2.84 -6.89
CA PHE A 135 6.81 1.63 -7.67
C PHE A 135 7.91 0.58 -7.53
N LEU A 136 9.18 1.02 -7.52
CA LEU A 136 10.32 0.12 -7.28
C LEU A 136 10.24 -0.47 -5.87
N HIS A 137 9.97 0.37 -4.87
CA HIS A 137 9.79 -0.08 -3.49
C HIS A 137 8.74 -1.17 -3.40
N THR A 138 7.55 -0.91 -3.96
CA THR A 138 6.43 -1.86 -3.94
C THR A 138 6.77 -3.17 -4.67
N ALA A 139 7.45 -3.08 -5.82
CA ALA A 139 7.85 -4.29 -6.55
C ALA A 139 8.83 -5.16 -5.73
N LEU A 140 9.79 -4.52 -5.08
CA LEU A 140 10.76 -5.19 -4.20
C LEU A 140 10.09 -5.75 -2.94
N GLU A 141 9.19 -4.99 -2.32
CA GLU A 141 8.42 -5.44 -1.15
C GLU A 141 7.61 -6.69 -1.46
N TRP A 142 6.93 -6.72 -2.60
CA TRP A 142 6.10 -7.86 -2.99
C TRP A 142 6.93 -9.12 -3.24
N ILE A 143 8.00 -9.03 -4.02
CA ILE A 143 8.81 -10.22 -4.35
C ILE A 143 9.60 -10.74 -3.16
N SER A 144 10.02 -9.84 -2.26
CA SER A 144 10.84 -10.21 -1.10
C SER A 144 10.01 -10.62 0.13
N GLY A 145 8.67 -10.46 0.07
CA GLY A 145 7.83 -10.63 1.25
C GLY A 145 8.16 -9.66 2.38
N GLY A 146 8.67 -8.45 2.04
CA GLY A 146 9.07 -7.40 2.97
C GLY A 146 10.57 -7.32 3.29
N ASP A 147 11.38 -8.34 2.96
CA ASP A 147 12.83 -8.29 3.13
C ASP A 147 13.54 -7.68 1.91
N ILE A 148 13.24 -6.39 1.66
CA ILE A 148 13.81 -5.64 0.54
C ILE A 148 15.34 -5.63 0.58
N ARG A 149 15.93 -5.43 1.76
CA ARG A 149 17.38 -5.32 1.92
C ARG A 149 18.09 -6.64 1.60
N GLY A 150 17.58 -7.74 2.10
CA GLY A 150 18.10 -9.08 1.78
C GLY A 150 18.00 -9.39 0.30
N TYR A 151 16.87 -9.08 -0.33
CA TYR A 151 16.68 -9.28 -1.76
C TYR A 151 17.67 -8.43 -2.60
N MET A 152 17.76 -7.12 -2.32
CA MET A 152 18.67 -6.22 -3.04
C MET A 152 20.14 -6.59 -2.85
N SER A 153 20.54 -7.01 -1.65
CA SER A 153 21.89 -7.49 -1.37
C SER A 153 22.25 -8.71 -2.21
N LYS A 154 21.36 -9.70 -2.25
CA LYS A 154 21.52 -10.95 -3.00
C LYS A 154 21.65 -10.70 -4.50
N HIS A 155 20.81 -9.82 -5.04
CA HIS A 155 20.70 -9.57 -6.47
C HIS A 155 21.56 -8.39 -6.97
N ARG A 156 22.34 -7.73 -6.10
CA ARG A 156 23.11 -6.51 -6.40
C ARG A 156 23.90 -6.57 -7.70
N LYS A 157 24.50 -7.73 -8.02
CA LYS A 157 25.41 -7.94 -9.16
C LYS A 157 24.70 -8.52 -10.39
N ASP A 158 23.41 -8.80 -10.31
CA ASP A 158 22.65 -9.39 -11.40
C ASP A 158 22.57 -8.43 -12.59
N GLN A 159 22.75 -8.99 -13.78
CA GLN A 159 22.77 -8.24 -15.04
C GLN A 159 21.38 -8.11 -15.67
N ASP A 160 20.35 -8.57 -15.00
CA ASP A 160 18.96 -8.42 -15.43
C ASP A 160 17.99 -8.33 -14.21
N ILE A 161 16.75 -7.98 -14.49
CA ILE A 161 15.66 -7.86 -13.50
C ILE A 161 14.47 -8.77 -13.85
N LYS A 162 14.72 -9.84 -14.60
CA LYS A 162 13.65 -10.69 -15.15
C LYS A 162 12.75 -11.26 -14.04
N GLU A 163 13.35 -11.75 -12.97
CA GLU A 163 12.62 -12.33 -11.84
C GLU A 163 11.68 -11.29 -11.23
N LEU A 164 12.20 -10.12 -10.87
CA LEU A 164 11.43 -9.02 -10.31
C LEU A 164 10.30 -8.58 -11.25
N LYS A 165 10.62 -8.37 -12.53
CA LYS A 165 9.64 -7.92 -13.53
C LYS A 165 8.55 -8.96 -13.79
N THR A 166 8.93 -10.24 -13.88
CA THR A 166 7.98 -11.34 -14.11
C THR A 166 7.01 -11.47 -12.92
N TYR A 167 7.54 -11.46 -11.71
CA TYR A 167 6.72 -11.54 -10.50
C TYR A 167 5.76 -10.36 -10.41
N PHE A 168 6.29 -9.14 -10.52
CA PHE A 168 5.49 -7.92 -10.45
C PHE A 168 4.36 -7.89 -11.50
N ASN A 169 4.67 -8.19 -12.75
CA ASN A 169 3.67 -8.27 -13.82
C ASN A 169 2.65 -9.38 -13.55
N GLY A 170 3.08 -10.51 -13.00
CA GLY A 170 2.20 -11.60 -12.58
C GLY A 170 1.15 -11.12 -11.56
N VAL A 171 1.56 -10.35 -10.55
CA VAL A 171 0.64 -9.73 -9.58
C VAL A 171 -0.33 -8.79 -10.28
N ILE A 172 0.16 -7.84 -11.07
CA ILE A 172 -0.67 -6.84 -11.76
C ILE A 172 -1.67 -7.49 -12.73
N ASP A 173 -1.23 -8.47 -13.49
CA ASP A 173 -2.09 -9.18 -14.47
C ASP A 173 -3.15 -10.03 -13.77
N TRP A 174 -2.79 -10.68 -12.68
CA TRP A 174 -3.75 -11.42 -11.86
C TRP A 174 -4.83 -10.49 -11.27
N VAL A 175 -4.43 -9.37 -10.66
CA VAL A 175 -5.38 -8.41 -10.11
C VAL A 175 -6.31 -7.88 -11.21
N SER A 176 -5.76 -7.40 -12.33
CA SER A 176 -6.52 -6.82 -13.43
C SER A 176 -7.43 -7.81 -14.13
N SER A 177 -7.08 -9.10 -14.15
CA SER A 177 -7.94 -10.16 -14.71
C SER A 177 -9.00 -10.64 -13.73
N THR A 178 -8.76 -10.53 -12.43
CA THR A 178 -9.70 -10.91 -11.38
C THR A 178 -10.75 -9.81 -11.15
N PHE A 179 -10.32 -8.55 -11.09
CA PHE A 179 -11.17 -7.37 -10.88
C PHE A 179 -11.18 -6.51 -12.15
N ILE A 180 -12.16 -6.75 -13.01
CA ILE A 180 -12.27 -6.05 -14.30
C ILE A 180 -12.69 -4.58 -14.16
N ASP A 181 -13.39 -4.24 -13.08
CA ASP A 181 -13.74 -2.86 -12.74
C ASP A 181 -12.67 -2.35 -11.74
N VAL A 182 -12.01 -1.25 -12.09
CA VAL A 182 -10.98 -0.63 -11.25
C VAL A 182 -11.65 0.38 -10.32
N GLU A 183 -11.47 0.18 -9.01
CA GLU A 183 -11.99 1.06 -7.97
C GLU A 183 -10.84 1.82 -7.29
N ASN A 184 -11.11 3.03 -6.81
CA ASN A 184 -10.09 3.88 -6.19
C ASN A 184 -9.43 3.23 -4.97
N GLU A 185 -10.18 2.44 -4.22
CA GLU A 185 -9.71 1.74 -3.02
C GLU A 185 -8.73 0.60 -3.31
N MET A 186 -8.62 0.17 -4.57
CA MET A 186 -7.62 -0.81 -5.00
C MET A 186 -6.20 -0.25 -4.95
N CYS A 187 -6.06 1.09 -5.07
CA CYS A 187 -4.77 1.75 -5.03
C CYS A 187 -4.12 1.65 -3.63
N GLY A 188 -2.96 0.99 -3.58
CA GLY A 188 -2.16 0.84 -2.36
C GLY A 188 -2.66 -0.26 -1.42
N LEU A 189 -3.35 -1.28 -1.94
CA LEU A 189 -3.57 -2.54 -1.23
C LEU A 189 -2.31 -3.41 -1.30
N GLU A 190 -2.21 -4.34 -0.38
CA GLU A 190 -1.10 -5.31 -0.30
C GLU A 190 -1.24 -6.43 -1.35
N TRP A 191 -1.26 -6.05 -2.64
CA TRP A 191 -1.54 -6.99 -3.72
C TRP A 191 -0.54 -8.14 -3.81
N GLY A 192 0.73 -7.94 -3.43
CA GLY A 192 1.71 -9.02 -3.36
C GLY A 192 1.29 -10.09 -2.35
N ARG A 193 0.90 -9.72 -1.13
CA ARG A 193 0.39 -10.64 -0.11
C ARG A 193 -0.87 -11.37 -0.58
N LEU A 194 -1.82 -10.61 -1.12
CA LEU A 194 -3.07 -11.19 -1.63
C LEU A 194 -2.81 -12.14 -2.81
N TYR A 195 -1.83 -11.83 -3.66
CA TYR A 195 -1.41 -12.72 -4.74
C TYR A 195 -0.88 -14.04 -4.20
N GLU A 196 0.06 -14.00 -3.25
CA GLU A 196 0.62 -15.23 -2.65
C GLU A 196 -0.47 -16.12 -2.04
N GLU A 197 -1.47 -15.51 -1.41
CA GLU A 197 -2.52 -16.25 -0.72
C GLU A 197 -3.62 -16.77 -1.66
N TYR A 198 -3.94 -16.02 -2.72
CA TYR A 198 -5.18 -16.26 -3.47
C TYR A 198 -5.02 -16.57 -4.95
N HIS A 199 -3.84 -16.34 -5.60
CA HIS A 199 -3.69 -16.47 -7.06
C HIS A 199 -3.94 -17.88 -7.60
N LYS A 200 -3.79 -18.91 -6.77
CA LYS A 200 -4.05 -20.32 -7.16
C LYS A 200 -5.53 -20.68 -7.24
N LYS A 201 -6.40 -19.82 -6.74
CA LYS A 201 -7.86 -20.03 -6.81
C LYS A 201 -8.41 -19.54 -8.14
N SER A 202 -9.43 -20.24 -8.66
CA SER A 202 -10.14 -19.79 -9.84
C SER A 202 -11.24 -18.80 -9.48
N TYR A 203 -11.29 -17.69 -10.19
CA TYR A 203 -12.28 -16.63 -10.01
C TYR A 203 -13.08 -16.39 -11.28
N ASN A 204 -14.35 -16.06 -11.13
CA ASN A 204 -15.17 -15.57 -12.25
C ASN A 204 -15.25 -14.03 -12.19
N PRO A 205 -14.58 -13.31 -13.09
CA PRO A 205 -14.49 -11.84 -13.03
C PRO A 205 -15.86 -11.14 -13.07
N THR A 206 -16.79 -11.65 -13.87
CA THR A 206 -18.15 -11.10 -13.95
C THR A 206 -18.91 -11.22 -12.62
N LYS A 207 -18.76 -12.39 -11.96
CA LYS A 207 -19.38 -12.61 -10.64
C LYS A 207 -18.74 -11.70 -9.58
N ILE A 208 -17.43 -11.54 -9.62
CA ILE A 208 -16.68 -10.64 -8.72
C ILE A 208 -17.13 -9.18 -8.92
N SER A 209 -17.20 -8.71 -10.16
CA SER A 209 -17.66 -7.35 -10.48
C SER A 209 -19.05 -7.08 -9.91
N LYS A 210 -19.97 -8.05 -10.02
CA LYS A 210 -21.30 -7.95 -9.42
C LYS A 210 -21.22 -7.84 -7.90
N GLN A 211 -20.43 -8.71 -7.24
CA GLN A 211 -20.25 -8.69 -5.78
C GLN A 211 -19.62 -7.37 -5.29
N VAL A 212 -18.62 -6.86 -6.00
CA VAL A 212 -18.01 -5.56 -5.69
C VAL A 212 -19.07 -4.46 -5.70
N ARG A 213 -19.87 -4.35 -6.78
CA ARG A 213 -20.94 -3.33 -6.89
C ARG A 213 -22.00 -3.48 -5.80
N GLU A 214 -22.40 -4.70 -5.45
CA GLU A 214 -23.34 -4.96 -4.37
C GLU A 214 -22.81 -4.45 -3.03
N LEU A 215 -21.54 -4.76 -2.71
CA LEU A 215 -20.90 -4.33 -1.46
C LEU A 215 -20.60 -2.82 -1.44
N TYR A 216 -20.30 -2.20 -2.57
CA TYR A 216 -20.16 -0.74 -2.67
C TYR A 216 -21.49 0.00 -2.47
N GLY A 217 -22.59 -0.60 -2.89
CA GLY A 217 -23.95 -0.08 -2.69
C GLY A 217 -24.49 -0.32 -1.28
N ASP A 218 -23.85 -1.18 -0.49
CA ASP A 218 -24.30 -1.48 0.88
C ASP A 218 -23.85 -0.36 1.85
N PRO A 219 -24.79 0.41 2.44
CA PRO A 219 -24.47 1.51 3.35
C PRO A 219 -23.82 1.04 4.67
N PHE A 220 -23.86 -0.25 4.98
CA PHE A 220 -23.29 -0.84 6.19
C PHE A 220 -21.83 -1.22 6.04
N VAL A 221 -21.32 -1.40 4.81
CA VAL A 221 -19.90 -1.62 4.55
C VAL A 221 -19.12 -0.34 4.84
N LYS A 222 -18.34 -0.36 5.93
CA LYS A 222 -17.54 0.80 6.37
C LYS A 222 -16.11 0.76 5.84
N ASN A 223 -15.55 -0.43 5.61
CA ASN A 223 -14.23 -0.60 5.06
C ASN A 223 -14.30 -1.11 3.62
N ARG A 224 -14.33 -0.21 2.65
CA ARG A 224 -14.35 -0.55 1.22
C ARG A 224 -13.07 -1.22 0.74
N LYS A 225 -11.92 -0.90 1.35
CA LYS A 225 -10.66 -1.58 1.04
C LYS A 225 -10.69 -3.07 1.35
N GLY A 226 -11.39 -3.45 2.40
CA GLY A 226 -11.55 -4.85 2.78
C GLY A 226 -12.44 -5.67 1.84
N ILE A 227 -13.22 -5.05 0.95
CA ILE A 227 -14.09 -5.74 0.00
C ILE A 227 -13.30 -6.71 -0.88
N PHE A 228 -12.13 -6.29 -1.34
CA PHE A 228 -11.32 -7.07 -2.27
C PHE A 228 -10.81 -8.37 -1.61
N GLU A 229 -10.22 -8.27 -0.44
CA GLU A 229 -9.76 -9.43 0.32
C GLU A 229 -10.94 -10.31 0.79
N TYR A 230 -12.04 -9.69 1.21
CA TYR A 230 -13.27 -10.42 1.57
C TYR A 230 -13.77 -11.32 0.44
N ILE A 231 -13.83 -10.79 -0.80
CA ILE A 231 -14.26 -11.56 -1.98
C ILE A 231 -13.25 -12.66 -2.31
N LEU A 232 -11.94 -12.35 -2.32
CA LEU A 232 -10.86 -13.32 -2.57
C LEU A 232 -10.86 -14.44 -1.55
N GLY A 233 -11.17 -14.14 -0.29
CA GLY A 233 -11.31 -15.10 0.81
C GLY A 233 -12.59 -15.96 0.76
N GLY A 234 -13.44 -15.79 -0.28
CA GLY A 234 -14.69 -16.54 -0.44
C GLY A 234 -15.88 -15.95 0.30
N SER A 235 -15.83 -14.67 0.64
CA SER A 235 -16.90 -13.91 1.29
C SER A 235 -17.29 -14.45 2.67
N ILE A 236 -16.28 -14.82 3.47
CA ILE A 236 -16.46 -15.44 4.78
C ILE A 236 -16.15 -14.47 5.92
N ASP A 237 -15.05 -13.72 5.86
CA ASP A 237 -14.59 -12.87 6.95
C ASP A 237 -15.21 -11.46 6.90
N TYR A 238 -16.36 -11.29 7.52
CA TYR A 238 -17.07 -10.01 7.60
C TYR A 238 -16.32 -8.91 8.36
N LYS A 239 -15.26 -9.25 9.13
CA LYS A 239 -14.43 -8.24 9.80
C LYS A 239 -13.73 -7.33 8.80
N LEU A 240 -13.38 -7.86 7.63
CA LEU A 240 -12.76 -7.10 6.55
C LEU A 240 -13.65 -5.95 6.07
N LEU A 241 -14.97 -6.09 6.16
CA LEU A 241 -15.94 -5.08 5.74
C LEU A 241 -16.26 -4.04 6.82
N ASP A 242 -15.84 -4.28 8.07
CA ASP A 242 -16.18 -3.49 9.27
C ASP A 242 -17.71 -3.28 9.45
N VAL A 243 -18.50 -4.28 9.06
CA VAL A 243 -19.96 -4.27 9.20
C VAL A 243 -20.32 -4.73 10.61
N ARG A 244 -20.64 -3.78 11.49
CA ARG A 244 -20.90 -4.05 12.92
C ARG A 244 -22.34 -3.83 13.35
N VAL A 245 -23.14 -3.15 12.54
CA VAL A 245 -24.45 -2.65 12.94
C VAL A 245 -25.54 -3.28 12.09
N PHE A 246 -26.51 -3.93 12.73
CA PHE A 246 -27.72 -4.37 12.05
C PHE A 246 -28.57 -3.17 11.62
N ASP A 247 -29.14 -3.22 10.42
CA ASP A 247 -30.05 -2.20 9.94
C ASP A 247 -31.43 -2.28 10.65
N ASP A 248 -32.21 -1.23 10.49
CA ASP A 248 -33.53 -1.16 11.11
C ASP A 248 -34.52 -2.17 10.52
N ALA A 249 -34.34 -2.57 9.27
CA ALA A 249 -35.13 -3.62 8.62
C ALA A 249 -34.84 -4.99 9.24
N ALA A 250 -33.55 -5.33 9.41
CA ALA A 250 -33.13 -6.55 10.09
C ALA A 250 -33.64 -6.59 11.54
N LYS A 251 -33.46 -5.49 12.29
CA LYS A 251 -33.96 -5.37 13.68
C LYS A 251 -35.47 -5.62 13.77
N LYS A 252 -36.26 -4.95 12.92
CA LYS A 252 -37.72 -5.12 12.89
C LYS A 252 -38.13 -6.54 12.52
N THR A 253 -37.43 -7.16 11.55
CA THR A 253 -37.71 -8.53 11.12
C THR A 253 -37.45 -9.51 12.25
N VAL A 254 -36.26 -9.46 12.87
CA VAL A 254 -35.89 -10.34 13.97
C VAL A 254 -36.78 -10.13 15.17
N TYR A 255 -37.09 -8.88 15.54
CA TYR A 255 -38.00 -8.52 16.61
C TYR A 255 -39.38 -9.17 16.41
N LYS A 256 -39.96 -9.03 15.20
CA LYS A 256 -41.27 -9.60 14.88
C LYS A 256 -41.29 -11.12 15.00
N GLU A 257 -40.28 -11.78 14.41
CA GLU A 257 -40.17 -13.23 14.49
C GLU A 257 -39.97 -13.73 15.92
N GLN A 258 -39.08 -13.08 16.67
CA GLN A 258 -38.76 -13.44 18.05
C GLN A 258 -39.98 -13.23 18.98
N THR A 259 -40.68 -12.09 18.82
CA THR A 259 -41.88 -11.78 19.60
C THR A 259 -43.01 -12.76 19.31
N THR A 260 -43.29 -13.07 18.03
CA THR A 260 -44.32 -14.02 17.65
C THR A 260 -44.04 -15.42 18.24
N LYS A 261 -42.76 -15.86 18.24
CA LYS A 261 -42.34 -17.14 18.84
C LYS A 261 -42.51 -17.14 20.37
N ALA A 262 -42.17 -16.02 21.02
CA ALA A 262 -42.21 -15.84 22.46
C ALA A 262 -43.65 -15.85 22.96
N GLU A 263 -44.55 -15.10 22.30
CA GLU A 263 -45.99 -15.05 22.63
C GLU A 263 -46.66 -16.44 22.56
N LYS A 264 -46.34 -17.23 21.51
CA LYS A 264 -46.81 -18.63 21.37
C LYS A 264 -46.34 -19.51 22.51
N LYS A 265 -45.13 -19.29 23.03
CA LYS A 265 -44.57 -20.07 24.15
C LYS A 265 -44.85 -19.48 25.52
N LYS A 266 -45.51 -18.33 25.60
CA LYS A 266 -45.78 -17.55 26.85
C LYS A 266 -44.49 -17.30 27.64
N VAL A 267 -43.42 -16.90 26.93
CA VAL A 267 -42.13 -16.52 27.52
C VAL A 267 -41.70 -15.15 27.01
N SER A 268 -40.64 -14.57 27.58
CA SER A 268 -40.06 -13.31 27.12
C SER A 268 -39.52 -13.39 25.71
N ASN A 269 -39.67 -12.31 24.93
CA ASN A 269 -39.02 -12.15 23.63
C ASN A 269 -37.53 -11.79 23.75
N CYS A 270 -36.99 -11.59 24.95
CA CYS A 270 -35.54 -11.60 25.20
C CYS A 270 -35.12 -13.02 25.61
N SER A 271 -34.21 -13.64 24.84
CA SER A 271 -33.77 -15.03 25.08
C SER A 271 -33.19 -15.22 26.49
N HIS A 272 -32.45 -14.24 27.01
CA HIS A 272 -31.88 -14.30 28.36
C HIS A 272 -32.93 -14.14 29.46
N CYS A 273 -33.95 -13.27 29.27
CA CYS A 273 -35.06 -13.19 30.23
C CYS A 273 -35.87 -14.50 30.26
N ALA A 274 -36.09 -15.12 29.07
CA ALA A 274 -36.90 -16.33 28.96
C ALA A 274 -36.33 -17.54 29.74
N ILE A 275 -34.98 -17.61 29.85
CA ILE A 275 -34.28 -18.69 30.58
C ILE A 275 -34.00 -18.33 32.04
N GLY A 276 -34.05 -17.04 32.39
CA GLY A 276 -33.78 -16.55 33.74
C GLY A 276 -34.88 -16.88 34.76
N HIS A 277 -34.55 -16.73 36.04
CA HIS A 277 -35.48 -16.87 37.15
C HIS A 277 -36.06 -15.55 37.61
N GLU A 278 -35.94 -14.50 36.80
CA GLU A 278 -36.32 -13.12 37.13
C GLU A 278 -37.80 -12.81 36.81
N ALA A 279 -38.31 -11.71 37.36
CA ALA A 279 -39.68 -11.21 37.17
C ALA A 279 -40.05 -10.88 35.70
N ASN A 280 -39.08 -10.89 34.79
CA ASN A 280 -39.27 -10.60 33.36
C ASN A 280 -39.34 -11.85 32.49
N LYS A 281 -39.52 -13.04 33.05
CA LYS A 281 -39.49 -14.33 32.35
C LYS A 281 -40.54 -14.47 31.24
N ASP A 282 -41.67 -13.78 31.39
CA ASP A 282 -42.80 -13.75 30.46
C ASP A 282 -43.06 -12.37 29.85
N LYS A 283 -42.20 -11.38 30.18
CA LYS A 283 -42.35 -10.02 29.69
C LYS A 283 -42.03 -9.92 28.21
N ILE A 284 -42.98 -9.42 27.41
CA ILE A 284 -42.75 -9.00 26.02
C ILE A 284 -42.26 -7.56 26.02
N TRP A 285 -40.97 -7.40 25.68
CA TRP A 285 -40.32 -6.10 25.57
C TRP A 285 -40.71 -5.41 24.26
N LYS A 286 -40.88 -4.10 24.26
CA LYS A 286 -41.12 -3.32 23.06
C LYS A 286 -39.81 -3.18 22.26
N LEU A 287 -39.90 -2.86 20.95
CA LEU A 287 -38.75 -2.71 20.07
C LEU A 287 -37.75 -1.65 20.56
N ASP A 288 -38.25 -0.54 21.11
CA ASP A 288 -37.44 0.56 21.67
C ASP A 288 -36.77 0.23 23.01
N GLU A 289 -37.23 -0.83 23.69
CA GLU A 289 -36.61 -1.37 24.92
C GLU A 289 -35.58 -2.45 24.64
N MET A 290 -35.36 -2.84 23.34
CA MET A 290 -34.45 -3.88 22.91
C MET A 290 -33.37 -3.34 22.03
N GLU A 291 -32.25 -4.05 21.97
CA GLU A 291 -31.13 -3.79 21.11
C GLU A 291 -30.76 -5.06 20.33
N ALA A 292 -30.35 -4.88 19.06
CA ALA A 292 -29.87 -6.00 18.24
C ALA A 292 -28.45 -6.36 18.63
N ASP A 293 -28.21 -7.63 18.80
CA ASP A 293 -26.88 -8.17 19.09
C ASP A 293 -26.58 -9.38 18.20
N HIS A 294 -25.29 -9.69 18.07
CA HIS A 294 -24.83 -10.87 17.34
C HIS A 294 -24.93 -12.12 18.21
N VAL A 295 -25.61 -13.18 17.73
CA VAL A 295 -25.65 -14.48 18.41
C VAL A 295 -24.23 -15.05 18.53
N ALA A 296 -23.50 -15.14 17.43
CA ALA A 296 -22.05 -15.33 17.43
C ALA A 296 -21.39 -13.96 17.37
N ALA A 297 -20.61 -13.63 18.39
CA ALA A 297 -20.01 -12.30 18.53
C ALA A 297 -19.24 -11.86 17.27
N TRP A 298 -19.44 -10.62 16.85
CA TRP A 298 -18.73 -10.03 15.71
C TRP A 298 -17.20 -10.11 15.88
N SER A 299 -16.68 -9.88 17.08
CA SER A 299 -15.26 -10.00 17.42
C SER A 299 -14.68 -11.40 17.19
N LYS A 300 -15.55 -12.42 17.15
CA LYS A 300 -15.20 -13.83 16.91
C LYS A 300 -15.52 -14.28 15.47
N GLY A 301 -15.78 -13.34 14.55
CA GLY A 301 -16.09 -13.65 13.14
C GLY A 301 -17.58 -13.83 12.83
N GLY A 302 -18.48 -13.50 13.75
CA GLY A 302 -19.91 -13.56 13.50
C GLY A 302 -20.37 -12.57 12.45
N ALA A 303 -21.10 -13.04 11.41
CA ALA A 303 -21.64 -12.21 10.35
C ALA A 303 -22.74 -11.28 10.86
N THR A 304 -22.80 -10.04 10.34
CA THR A 304 -23.93 -9.13 10.55
C THR A 304 -25.06 -9.49 9.58
N SER A 305 -25.81 -10.54 9.87
CA SER A 305 -26.93 -11.06 9.08
C SER A 305 -28.13 -11.33 9.97
N VAL A 306 -29.33 -11.32 9.38
CA VAL A 306 -30.57 -11.65 10.10
C VAL A 306 -30.50 -12.97 10.84
N LYS A 307 -29.81 -13.98 10.29
CA LYS A 307 -29.63 -15.31 10.91
C LYS A 307 -28.73 -15.26 12.16
N ASN A 308 -27.82 -14.31 12.25
CA ASN A 308 -26.91 -14.11 13.38
C ASN A 308 -27.32 -12.92 14.25
N CYS A 309 -28.55 -12.41 14.07
CA CYS A 309 -29.10 -11.33 14.85
C CYS A 309 -30.08 -11.88 15.89
N GLU A 310 -29.96 -11.40 17.12
CA GLU A 310 -30.98 -11.56 18.15
C GLU A 310 -31.33 -10.20 18.78
N MET A 311 -32.58 -10.05 19.23
CA MET A 311 -33.01 -8.88 19.98
C MET A 311 -32.92 -9.21 21.48
N LEU A 312 -32.13 -8.43 22.21
CA LEU A 312 -32.01 -8.56 23.67
C LEU A 312 -32.57 -7.29 24.34
N CYS A 313 -33.13 -7.42 25.52
CA CYS A 313 -33.42 -6.22 26.32
C CYS A 313 -32.13 -5.50 26.64
N LYS A 314 -32.18 -4.18 26.78
CA LYS A 314 -31.00 -3.32 26.99
C LYS A 314 -30.10 -3.78 28.13
N THR A 315 -30.70 -4.31 29.22
CA THR A 315 -29.93 -4.84 30.35
C THR A 315 -29.11 -6.05 29.97
N HIS A 316 -29.72 -7.04 29.29
CA HIS A 316 -29.02 -8.25 28.90
C HIS A 316 -28.03 -8.02 27.76
N ASN A 317 -28.32 -7.12 26.83
CA ASN A 317 -27.39 -6.73 25.78
C ASN A 317 -26.07 -6.14 26.36
N ARG A 318 -26.21 -5.22 27.31
CA ARG A 318 -25.07 -4.62 28.01
C ARG A 318 -24.30 -5.62 28.88
N ALA A 319 -25.00 -6.55 29.53
CA ALA A 319 -24.38 -7.58 30.34
C ALA A 319 -23.64 -8.65 29.49
N LYS A 320 -24.13 -8.95 28.29
CA LYS A 320 -23.50 -9.89 27.35
C LYS A 320 -22.16 -9.35 26.85
N GLY A 321 -22.08 -8.05 26.54
CA GLY A 321 -20.86 -7.43 26.02
C GLY A 321 -20.32 -8.16 24.77
N ASN A 322 -19.02 -8.35 24.70
CA ASN A 322 -18.32 -9.02 23.58
C ASN A 322 -18.07 -10.54 23.83
N ARG A 323 -18.94 -11.19 24.56
CA ARG A 323 -18.79 -12.61 24.91
C ARG A 323 -19.25 -13.57 23.83
#